data_887ac0498f746abe6f2d7ed83e300c2b
#
_entry.id   887ac0498f746abe6f2d7ed83e300c2b
#
_cell.length_a   1.000
_cell.length_b   1.000
_cell.length_c   1.000
_cell.angle_alpha   90.00
_cell.angle_beta   90.00
_cell.angle_gamma   90.00
#
_symmetry.space_group_name_H-M   'P 1'
#
loop_
_entity.id
_entity.type
_entity.pdbx_description
1 polymer ?
#
loop_
_entity_poly.entity_id
_entity_poly.type
_entity_poly.pdbx_seq_one_letter_code
_entity_poly.pdbx_strand_id
1 'polypeptide(L)'
;MSVTRGKEINHLPESASVSELHCFKGFRSLCPVTQQPDIADIFIEGSLSESDQDSIANYLGDFFEKEAFHELCIEQIFEDLKSFNYSFSKVEGYFERRGGIAIIPRRYS
;
A
#
# COMPACT_ATOMS: atom_id res chain seq x y z
N MET A 1 0.00 36.25 9.73
CA MET A 1 0.61 35.71 8.61
C MET A 1 0.04 34.38 8.18
N SER A 2 -0.21 33.53 8.93
CA SER A 2 -0.57 32.18 8.61
C SER A 2 -1.81 32.03 7.77
N VAL A 3 -2.79 32.90 7.92
CA VAL A 3 -4.05 32.78 7.19
C VAL A 3 -3.83 32.91 5.69
N THR A 4 -3.01 33.89 5.31
CA THR A 4 -2.74 34.10 3.90
C THR A 4 -2.02 32.92 3.30
N ARG A 5 -1.14 32.32 4.09
CA ARG A 5 -0.39 31.17 3.64
C ARG A 5 -1.30 29.98 3.34
N GLY A 6 -2.32 29.77 4.15
CA GLY A 6 -3.25 28.68 3.89
C GLY A 6 -3.97 28.85 2.58
N LYS A 7 -4.35 30.07 2.24
CA LYS A 7 -5.00 30.31 0.97
C LYS A 7 -4.07 30.05 -0.20
N GLU A 8 -2.81 30.44 -0.06
CA GLU A 8 -1.86 30.23 -1.13
C GLU A 8 -1.63 28.78 -1.43
N ILE A 9 -1.61 27.96 -0.40
CA ILE A 9 -1.42 26.52 -0.56
C ILE A 9 -2.54 25.91 -1.38
N ASN A 10 -3.73 26.46 -1.28
CA ASN A 10 -4.88 25.91 -1.99
C ASN A 10 -4.95 26.34 -3.45
N HIS A 11 -4.07 27.22 -3.87
CA HIS A 11 -4.10 27.73 -5.24
C HIS A 11 -3.13 26.95 -6.11
N LEU A 12 -3.48 25.69 -6.41
CA LEU A 12 -2.69 24.89 -7.32
C LEU A 12 -3.14 25.16 -8.76
N PRO A 13 -2.20 25.11 -9.71
CA PRO A 13 -2.59 25.21 -11.13
C PRO A 13 -3.54 24.09 -11.50
N GLU A 14 -4.48 24.39 -12.39
CA GLU A 14 -5.42 23.38 -12.84
C GLU A 14 -4.74 22.22 -13.52
N SER A 15 -3.58 22.45 -14.13
CA SER A 15 -2.82 21.40 -14.78
C SER A 15 -2.06 20.52 -13.80
N ALA A 16 -1.97 20.93 -12.52
CA ALA A 16 -1.26 20.15 -11.53
C ALA A 16 -2.07 18.93 -11.18
N SER A 17 -1.39 17.77 -11.09
CA SER A 17 -2.01 16.55 -10.60
C SER A 17 -1.27 16.10 -9.37
N VAL A 18 -2.03 15.66 -8.39
CA VAL A 18 -1.48 15.15 -7.14
C VAL A 18 -1.93 13.72 -6.97
N SER A 19 -0.99 12.82 -6.81
CA SER A 19 -1.29 11.44 -6.45
C SER A 19 -0.90 11.23 -5.00
N GLU A 20 -1.59 10.33 -4.34
CA GLU A 20 -1.33 10.02 -2.95
C GLU A 20 -0.78 8.64 -2.81
N LEU A 21 0.19 8.50 -1.93
CA LEU A 21 0.76 7.20 -1.57
C LEU A 21 0.24 6.86 -0.19
N HIS A 22 -0.57 5.80 -0.11
CA HIS A 22 -1.17 5.37 1.15
C HIS A 22 -0.35 4.25 1.73
N CYS A 23 0.08 4.40 2.97
CA CYS A 23 0.89 3.40 3.65
C CYS A 23 0.03 2.65 4.67
N PHE A 24 -0.07 1.34 4.50
CA PHE A 24 -0.80 0.46 5.41
C PHE A 24 0.25 -0.30 6.22
N LYS A 25 0.39 0.06 7.48
CA LYS A 25 1.44 -0.47 8.34
C LYS A 25 1.02 -1.78 8.98
N GLY A 26 2.01 -2.61 9.23
CA GLY A 26 1.78 -3.83 10.00
C GLY A 26 1.15 -4.96 9.23
N PHE A 27 1.26 -4.95 7.91
CA PHE A 27 0.84 -6.09 7.10
C PHE A 27 1.65 -7.32 7.51
N ARG A 28 1.00 -8.47 7.54
CA ARG A 28 1.65 -9.71 7.92
C ARG A 28 1.15 -10.87 7.07
N SER A 29 2.09 -11.73 6.69
CA SER A 29 1.81 -13.02 6.08
C SER A 29 2.77 -14.03 6.67
N LEU A 30 2.66 -15.30 6.29
CA LEU A 30 3.56 -16.33 6.75
C LEU A 30 4.46 -16.81 5.61
N CYS A 31 5.72 -17.01 5.92
CA CYS A 31 6.65 -17.59 4.95
C CYS A 31 6.28 -19.05 4.71
N PRO A 32 6.09 -19.49 3.46
CA PRO A 32 5.71 -20.87 3.18
C PRO A 32 6.77 -21.89 3.60
N VAL A 33 8.03 -21.45 3.70
CA VAL A 33 9.13 -22.36 4.01
C VAL A 33 9.33 -22.50 5.52
N THR A 34 9.37 -21.37 6.23
CA THR A 34 9.72 -21.36 7.65
C THR A 34 8.51 -21.21 8.56
N GLN A 35 7.35 -20.84 8.03
CA GLN A 35 6.13 -20.57 8.79
C GLN A 35 6.30 -19.35 9.72
N GLN A 36 7.36 -18.58 9.54
CA GLN A 36 7.56 -17.38 10.34
C GLN A 36 6.84 -16.20 9.71
N PRO A 37 6.43 -15.22 10.53
CA PRO A 37 5.74 -14.04 10.01
C PRO A 37 6.67 -13.19 9.15
N ASP A 38 6.16 -12.74 8.02
CA ASP A 38 6.77 -11.72 7.20
C ASP A 38 5.96 -10.46 7.40
N ILE A 39 6.61 -9.44 7.95
CA ILE A 39 5.95 -8.18 8.27
C ILE A 39 6.39 -7.12 7.27
N ALA A 40 5.45 -6.31 6.84
CA ALA A 40 5.72 -5.29 5.83
C ALA A 40 4.84 -4.08 6.02
N ASP A 41 5.26 -2.99 5.39
CA ASP A 41 4.39 -1.85 5.14
C ASP A 41 3.96 -1.94 3.68
N ILE A 42 2.67 -1.80 3.44
CA ILE A 42 2.12 -1.87 2.08
C ILE A 42 1.81 -0.45 1.63
N PHE A 43 2.34 -0.10 0.47
CA PHE A 43 2.14 1.23 -0.11
C PHE A 43 1.29 1.10 -1.35
N ILE A 44 0.22 1.87 -1.41
CA ILE A 44 -0.69 1.89 -2.56
C ILE A 44 -0.79 3.31 -3.06
N GLU A 45 -0.45 3.51 -4.32
CA GLU A 45 -0.55 4.81 -4.95
C GLU A 45 -1.86 4.90 -5.73
N GLY A 46 -2.67 5.91 -5.41
CA GLY A 46 -3.95 6.05 -6.09
C GLY A 46 -4.86 7.06 -5.42
N SER A 47 -6.12 7.03 -5.83
CA SER A 47 -7.17 7.89 -5.27
C SER A 47 -8.08 7.01 -4.43
N LEU A 48 -7.86 7.03 -3.13
CA LEU A 48 -8.61 6.19 -2.20
C LEU A 48 -9.31 7.08 -1.18
N SER A 49 -10.62 6.91 -1.05
CA SER A 49 -11.38 7.60 -0.02
C SER A 49 -11.08 7.02 1.35
N GLU A 50 -11.56 7.68 2.40
CA GLU A 50 -11.37 7.12 3.75
C GLU A 50 -12.04 5.76 3.89
N SER A 51 -13.23 5.59 3.30
CA SER A 51 -13.89 4.30 3.38
C SER A 51 -13.16 3.23 2.56
N ASP A 52 -12.54 3.62 1.44
CA ASP A 52 -11.68 2.72 0.69
C ASP A 52 -10.50 2.27 1.53
N GLN A 53 -9.87 3.22 2.22
CA GLN A 53 -8.72 2.92 3.06
C GLN A 53 -9.09 1.94 4.17
N ASP A 54 -10.22 2.14 4.82
CA ASP A 54 -10.68 1.23 5.87
C ASP A 54 -10.95 -0.17 5.31
N SER A 55 -11.60 -0.24 4.16
CA SER A 55 -11.92 -1.52 3.53
C SER A 55 -10.65 -2.26 3.14
N ILE A 56 -9.67 -1.54 2.59
CA ILE A 56 -8.40 -2.14 2.20
C ILE A 56 -7.64 -2.62 3.43
N ALA A 57 -7.64 -1.83 4.50
CA ALA A 57 -6.97 -2.25 5.73
C ALA A 57 -7.56 -3.55 6.26
N ASN A 58 -8.88 -3.68 6.25
CA ASN A 58 -9.54 -4.92 6.66
C ASN A 58 -9.17 -6.08 5.75
N TYR A 59 -9.17 -5.84 4.45
CA TYR A 59 -8.78 -6.86 3.48
C TYR A 59 -7.34 -7.34 3.73
N LEU A 60 -6.42 -6.41 3.96
CA LEU A 60 -5.02 -6.78 4.20
C LEU A 60 -4.86 -7.61 5.46
N GLY A 61 -5.73 -7.45 6.43
CA GLY A 61 -5.71 -8.27 7.64
C GLY A 61 -5.98 -9.73 7.37
N ASP A 62 -6.61 -10.07 6.26
CA ASP A 62 -6.88 -11.47 5.91
C ASP A 62 -5.62 -12.25 5.58
N PHE A 63 -4.50 -11.56 5.36
CA PHE A 63 -3.23 -12.22 5.08
C PHE A 63 -2.47 -12.65 6.33
N PHE A 64 -3.00 -12.37 7.50
CA PHE A 64 -2.27 -12.53 8.76
C PHE A 64 -1.69 -13.93 8.95
N GLU A 65 -2.42 -14.96 8.53
CA GLU A 65 -1.95 -16.36 8.63
C GLU A 65 -1.82 -17.01 7.26
N LYS A 66 -1.86 -16.24 6.20
CA LYS A 66 -1.80 -16.79 4.86
C LYS A 66 -0.34 -17.03 4.47
N GLU A 67 -0.06 -18.24 3.99
CA GLU A 67 1.28 -18.60 3.53
C GLU A 67 1.48 -18.15 2.11
N ALA A 68 2.40 -17.21 1.91
CA ALA A 68 2.71 -16.70 0.57
C ALA A 68 4.07 -16.02 0.58
N PHE A 69 4.81 -16.15 -0.52
CA PHE A 69 6.04 -15.40 -0.70
C PHE A 69 5.73 -13.92 -0.93
N HIS A 70 6.72 -13.05 -0.69
CA HIS A 70 6.55 -11.60 -0.78
C HIS A 70 5.96 -11.17 -2.12
N GLU A 71 6.53 -11.69 -3.20
CA GLU A 71 6.12 -11.31 -4.54
C GLU A 71 4.69 -11.71 -4.82
N LEU A 72 4.30 -12.90 -4.35
CA LEU A 72 2.96 -13.39 -4.56
C LEU A 72 1.94 -12.62 -3.72
N CYS A 73 2.34 -12.16 -2.52
CA CYS A 73 1.47 -11.30 -1.73
C CYS A 73 1.13 -10.03 -2.50
N ILE A 74 2.15 -9.38 -3.06
CA ILE A 74 1.94 -8.12 -3.77
C ILE A 74 1.14 -8.35 -5.04
N GLU A 75 1.41 -9.42 -5.77
CA GLU A 75 0.64 -9.75 -6.97
C GLU A 75 -0.82 -9.99 -6.62
N GLN A 76 -1.07 -10.74 -5.55
CA GLN A 76 -2.44 -11.03 -5.12
C GLN A 76 -3.17 -9.77 -4.70
N ILE A 77 -2.51 -8.91 -3.93
CA ILE A 77 -3.11 -7.65 -3.49
C ILE A 77 -3.47 -6.81 -4.71
N PHE A 78 -2.55 -6.70 -5.67
CA PHE A 78 -2.80 -5.91 -6.87
C PHE A 78 -4.04 -6.43 -7.61
N GLU A 79 -4.11 -7.74 -7.86
CA GLU A 79 -5.21 -8.34 -8.60
C GLU A 79 -6.53 -8.19 -7.84
N ASP A 80 -6.51 -8.38 -6.54
CA ASP A 80 -7.73 -8.25 -5.74
C ASP A 80 -8.25 -6.81 -5.73
N LEU A 81 -7.35 -5.84 -5.55
CA LEU A 81 -7.76 -4.43 -5.56
C LEU A 81 -8.31 -4.04 -6.92
N LYS A 82 -7.73 -4.58 -7.98
CA LYS A 82 -8.22 -4.33 -9.32
C LYS A 82 -9.62 -4.91 -9.51
N SER A 83 -9.85 -6.11 -9.01
CA SER A 83 -11.15 -6.76 -9.10
C SER A 83 -12.21 -6.03 -8.28
N PHE A 84 -11.81 -5.36 -7.20
CA PHE A 84 -12.70 -4.56 -6.37
C PHE A 84 -12.96 -3.18 -6.96
N ASN A 85 -12.34 -2.85 -8.09
CA ASN A 85 -12.53 -1.59 -8.80
C ASN A 85 -12.01 -0.36 -8.06
N TYR A 86 -10.99 -0.51 -7.23
CA TYR A 86 -10.33 0.64 -6.63
C TYR A 86 -9.52 1.39 -7.68
N SER A 87 -9.40 2.69 -7.50
CA SER A 87 -8.63 3.55 -8.41
C SER A 87 -7.20 3.66 -7.89
N PHE A 88 -6.30 2.88 -8.45
CA PHE A 88 -4.91 2.86 -8.02
C PHE A 88 -4.01 2.50 -9.20
N SER A 89 -2.73 2.82 -9.07
CA SER A 89 -1.75 2.58 -10.13
C SER A 89 -0.59 1.72 -9.70
N LYS A 90 -0.34 1.57 -8.41
CA LYS A 90 0.82 0.83 -7.94
C LYS A 90 0.56 0.25 -6.56
N VAL A 91 1.06 -0.97 -6.36
CA VAL A 91 1.14 -1.59 -5.04
C VAL A 91 2.59 -2.00 -4.82
N GLU A 92 3.15 -1.64 -3.68
CA GLU A 92 4.46 -2.13 -3.31
C GLU A 92 4.49 -2.45 -1.82
N GLY A 93 5.34 -3.42 -1.45
CA GLY A 93 5.50 -3.80 -0.07
C GLY A 93 6.94 -3.63 0.35
N TYR A 94 7.14 -3.08 1.53
CA TYR A 94 8.47 -2.94 2.11
C TYR A 94 8.62 -4.05 3.15
N PHE A 95 9.34 -5.10 2.78
CA PHE A 95 9.59 -6.25 3.64
C PHE A 95 10.99 -6.16 4.20
N GLU A 96 11.08 -5.88 5.49
CA GLU A 96 12.37 -5.77 6.15
C GLU A 96 12.91 -7.16 6.45
N ARG A 97 14.17 -7.39 6.11
CA ARG A 97 14.83 -8.66 6.30
C ARG A 97 16.02 -8.50 7.22
N ARG A 98 16.53 -9.64 7.69
CA ARG A 98 17.72 -9.64 8.56
C ARG A 98 18.91 -9.06 7.80
N GLY A 99 19.84 -8.47 8.55
CA GLY A 99 21.06 -7.92 7.99
C GLY A 99 20.89 -6.56 7.33
N GLY A 100 19.79 -5.87 7.62
CA GLY A 100 19.59 -4.53 7.12
C GLY A 100 19.18 -4.45 5.66
N ILE A 101 18.76 -5.57 5.07
CA ILE A 101 18.31 -5.62 3.69
C ILE A 101 16.78 -5.57 3.67
N ALA A 102 16.23 -4.77 2.76
CA ALA A 102 14.80 -4.76 2.51
C ALA A 102 14.53 -5.28 1.11
N ILE A 103 13.40 -5.99 0.97
CA ILE A 103 12.92 -6.42 -0.34
C ILE A 103 11.63 -5.66 -0.59
N ILE A 104 11.54 -5.03 -1.77
CA ILE A 104 10.42 -4.17 -2.11
C ILE A 104 9.81 -4.62 -3.43
N PRO A 105 8.97 -5.67 -3.40
CA PRO A 105 8.25 -6.06 -4.60
C PRO A 105 7.23 -5.00 -4.98
N ARG A 106 7.08 -4.77 -6.27
CA ARG A 106 6.18 -3.74 -6.80
C ARG A 106 5.39 -4.28 -7.98
N ARG A 107 4.16 -3.82 -8.09
CA ARG A 107 3.31 -4.15 -9.22
C ARG A 107 2.61 -2.89 -9.70
N TYR A 108 2.75 -2.60 -10.98
CA TYR A 108 2.14 -1.41 -11.61
C TYR A 108 0.98 -1.83 -12.49
N SER A 109 0.02 -0.97 -12.60
CA SER A 109 -1.08 -1.17 -13.56
C SER A 109 -0.68 -0.81 -14.98
#